data_db52990fd5ff39534abb22213980d781
#
_entry.id   db52990fd5ff39534abb22213980d781
#
_cell.length_a   1.000
_cell.length_b   1.000
_cell.length_c   1.000
_cell.angle_alpha   90.00
_cell.angle_beta   90.00
_cell.angle_gamma   90.00
#
_symmetry.space_group_name_H-M   'P 1'
#
loop_
_entity.id
_entity.type
_entity.pdbx_description
1 polymer ?
#
loop_
_entity_poly.entity_id
_entity_poly.type
_entity_poly.pdbx_seq_one_letter_code
_entity_poly.pdbx_strand_id
1 'polypeptide(L)'
;MHYRNGRIASNGDKVIQLDFAGKVTAFGVLHSATAGNDYCNGAIAPIQQAITGACIVDCLHIEDIEKMIAEKQLDKRPVGK
;
A
#
# COMPACT_ATOMS: atom_id res chain seq x y z
N MET A 1 13.34 1.25 7.08
CA MET A 1 11.91 1.45 6.73
C MET A 1 11.37 0.19 6.10
N HIS A 2 10.20 -0.24 6.53
CA HIS A 2 9.58 -1.48 6.04
C HIS A 2 8.09 -1.30 5.83
N TYR A 3 7.56 -2.01 4.85
CA TYR A 3 6.13 -2.17 4.68
C TYR A 3 5.56 -3.17 5.69
N ARG A 4 4.25 -3.32 5.70
CA ARG A 4 3.54 -4.20 6.63
C ARG A 4 4.07 -5.63 6.65
N ASN A 5 4.41 -6.14 5.48
CA ASN A 5 4.90 -7.51 5.32
C ASN A 5 6.41 -7.65 5.53
N GLY A 6 7.09 -6.60 5.96
CA GLY A 6 8.53 -6.61 6.21
C GLY A 6 9.41 -6.26 5.03
N ARG A 7 8.82 -6.05 3.84
CA ARG A 7 9.60 -5.64 2.68
C ARG A 7 10.19 -4.25 2.91
N ILE A 8 11.44 -4.04 2.49
CA ILE A 8 12.12 -2.74 2.61
C ILE A 8 11.41 -1.70 1.75
N ALA A 9 11.13 -0.55 2.35
CA ALA A 9 10.47 0.56 1.68
C ALA A 9 11.49 1.53 1.10
N SER A 10 11.17 2.07 -0.08
CA SER A 10 11.98 3.06 -0.76
C SER A 10 11.09 4.13 -1.35
N ASN A 11 11.53 5.39 -1.30
CA ASN A 11 10.85 6.48 -1.98
C ASN A 11 10.77 6.18 -3.47
N GLY A 12 9.63 6.45 -4.09
CA GLY A 12 9.35 6.12 -5.48
C GLY A 12 8.61 4.83 -5.69
N ASP A 13 8.43 4.01 -4.64
CA ASP A 13 7.65 2.79 -4.75
C ASP A 13 6.17 3.11 -4.99
N LYS A 14 5.50 2.28 -5.78
CA LYS A 14 4.05 2.33 -5.92
C LYS A 14 3.45 1.55 -4.75
N VAL A 15 2.56 2.18 -4.02
CA VAL A 15 2.06 1.62 -2.75
C VAL A 15 0.56 1.78 -2.63
N ILE A 16 -0.02 0.95 -1.77
CA ILE A 16 -1.37 1.15 -1.26
C ILE A 16 -1.27 1.36 0.25
N GLN A 17 -2.18 2.13 0.80
CA GLN A 17 -2.29 2.30 2.25
C GLN A 17 -3.54 1.60 2.74
N LEU A 18 -3.40 0.88 3.86
CA LEU A 18 -4.50 0.20 4.52
C LEU A 18 -4.78 0.89 5.85
N ASP A 19 -6.05 0.91 6.24
CA ASP A 19 -6.38 1.27 7.62
C ASP A 19 -6.23 0.05 8.54
N PHE A 20 -6.52 0.23 9.83
CA PHE A 20 -6.38 -0.86 10.80
C PHE A 20 -7.39 -1.99 10.58
N ALA A 21 -8.44 -1.75 9.81
CA ALA A 21 -9.42 -2.78 9.45
C ALA A 21 -9.05 -3.55 8.18
N GLY A 22 -7.92 -3.22 7.55
CA GLY A 22 -7.47 -3.89 6.33
C GLY A 22 -8.09 -3.34 5.05
N LYS A 23 -8.72 -2.17 5.12
CA LYS A 23 -9.32 -1.54 3.94
C LYS A 23 -8.33 -0.61 3.27
N VAL A 24 -8.35 -0.58 1.94
CA VAL A 24 -7.48 0.30 1.16
C VAL A 24 -8.01 1.74 1.25
N THR A 25 -7.18 2.64 1.78
CA THR A 25 -7.52 4.05 1.94
C THR A 25 -6.85 4.97 0.95
N ALA A 26 -5.74 4.54 0.36
CA ALA A 26 -5.03 5.34 -0.64
C ALA A 26 -4.13 4.46 -1.49
N PHE A 27 -3.82 4.92 -2.68
CA PHE A 27 -2.79 4.29 -3.51
C PHE A 27 -2.08 5.38 -4.32
N GLY A 28 -0.79 5.17 -4.53
CA GLY A 28 0.02 6.16 -5.21
C GLY A 28 1.50 5.84 -5.10
N VAL A 29 2.31 6.88 -5.11
CA VAL A 29 3.77 6.76 -5.06
C VAL A 29 4.26 7.31 -3.72
N LEU A 30 5.05 6.50 -3.01
CA LEU A 30 5.66 6.89 -1.75
C LEU A 30 6.74 7.95 -1.99
N HIS A 31 6.71 9.02 -1.21
CA HIS A 31 7.76 10.03 -1.24
C HIS A 31 7.98 10.62 0.15
N SER A 32 9.14 11.27 0.32
CA SER A 32 9.50 11.93 1.59
C SER A 32 9.44 10.98 2.79
N ALA A 33 9.65 9.70 2.56
CA ALA A 33 9.63 8.72 3.63
C ALA A 33 10.92 8.79 4.44
N THR A 34 10.77 8.74 5.76
CA THR A 34 11.87 8.76 6.72
C THR A 34 11.64 7.74 7.81
N ALA A 35 12.71 7.13 8.29
CA ALA A 35 12.65 6.22 9.41
C ALA A 35 12.47 7.00 10.71
N GLY A 36 11.58 6.50 11.59
CA GLY A 36 11.38 7.06 12.92
C GLY A 36 11.80 6.07 14.00
N ASN A 37 11.78 6.52 15.25
CA ASN A 37 12.13 5.66 16.38
C ASN A 37 11.05 4.60 16.63
N ASP A 38 9.79 4.99 16.57
CA ASP A 38 8.67 4.11 16.86
C ASP A 38 7.98 3.64 15.57
N TYR A 39 7.99 4.48 14.55
CA TYR A 39 7.37 4.18 13.27
C TYR A 39 8.02 5.03 12.18
N CYS A 40 7.81 4.61 10.96
CA CYS A 40 8.32 5.30 9.78
C CYS A 40 7.18 6.05 9.10
N ASN A 41 7.45 7.27 8.67
CA ASN A 41 6.47 8.14 8.06
C ASN A 41 6.87 8.53 6.65
N GLY A 42 5.87 8.76 5.83
CA GLY A 42 6.06 9.29 4.49
C GLY A 42 4.76 9.87 3.98
N ALA A 43 4.78 10.32 2.75
CA ALA A 43 3.61 10.82 2.06
C ALA A 43 3.35 9.97 0.82
N ILE A 44 2.09 9.93 0.40
CA ILE A 44 1.68 9.21 -0.80
C ILE A 44 1.16 10.23 -1.79
N ALA A 45 1.85 10.34 -2.96
CA ALA A 45 1.34 11.13 -4.06
C ALA A 45 0.35 10.26 -4.83
N PRO A 46 -0.96 10.60 -4.83
CA PRO A 46 -1.96 9.75 -5.49
C PRO A 46 -1.73 9.71 -7.00
N ILE A 47 -2.01 8.56 -7.59
CA ILE A 47 -1.96 8.41 -9.04
C ILE A 47 -3.19 9.12 -9.60
N GLN A 48 -2.97 10.16 -10.39
CA GLN A 48 -4.05 10.98 -10.94
C GLN A 48 -4.15 10.92 -12.46
N GLN A 49 -3.19 10.27 -13.11
CA GLN A 49 -3.22 10.18 -14.58
C GLN A 49 -4.35 9.27 -15.02
N ALA A 50 -5.21 9.77 -15.90
CA ALA A 50 -6.29 8.97 -16.46
C ALA A 50 -5.73 7.92 -17.40
N ILE A 51 -6.25 6.71 -17.30
CA ILE A 51 -5.96 5.63 -18.22
C ILE A 51 -7.20 5.42 -19.09
N THR A 52 -7.07 5.69 -20.39
CA THR A 52 -8.17 5.51 -21.33
C THR A 52 -7.98 4.19 -22.07
N GLY A 53 -9.09 3.54 -22.41
CA GLY A 53 -9.04 2.29 -23.16
C GLY A 53 -8.62 1.09 -22.31
N ALA A 54 -8.72 1.18 -20.98
CA ALA A 54 -8.41 0.05 -20.11
C ALA A 54 -9.38 -1.10 -20.37
N CYS A 55 -8.82 -2.32 -20.47
CA CYS A 55 -9.62 -3.52 -20.59
C CYS A 55 -10.06 -3.99 -19.22
N ILE A 56 -11.35 -4.13 -19.00
CA ILE A 56 -11.88 -4.47 -17.68
C ILE A 56 -11.43 -5.87 -17.24
N VAL A 57 -11.17 -6.76 -18.20
CA VAL A 57 -10.65 -8.10 -17.90
C VAL A 57 -9.27 -8.07 -17.24
N ASP A 58 -8.52 -6.98 -17.47
CA ASP A 58 -7.20 -6.80 -16.86
C ASP A 58 -7.26 -6.11 -15.49
N CYS A 59 -8.45 -5.84 -14.99
CA CYS A 59 -8.64 -5.12 -13.72
C CYS A 59 -9.15 -6.04 -12.62
N LEU A 60 -8.89 -5.65 -11.39
CA LEU A 60 -9.44 -6.32 -10.21
C LEU A 60 -10.20 -5.29 -9.37
N HIS A 61 -11.29 -5.73 -8.79
CA HIS A 61 -12.03 -4.92 -7.84
C HIS A 61 -11.24 -4.80 -6.54
N ILE A 62 -11.26 -3.61 -5.95
CA ILE A 62 -10.48 -3.36 -4.73
C ILE A 62 -10.88 -4.26 -3.57
N GLU A 63 -12.16 -4.64 -3.48
CA GLU A 63 -12.61 -5.55 -2.42
C GLU A 63 -12.01 -6.95 -2.57
N ASP A 64 -11.77 -7.39 -3.81
CA ASP A 64 -11.11 -8.68 -4.05
C ASP A 64 -9.64 -8.62 -3.65
N ILE A 65 -8.99 -7.47 -3.88
CA ILE A 65 -7.61 -7.25 -3.43
C ILE A 65 -7.55 -7.27 -1.91
N GLU A 66 -8.50 -6.65 -1.24
CA GLU A 66 -8.58 -6.64 0.22
C GLU A 66 -8.75 -8.05 0.79
N LYS A 67 -9.55 -8.88 0.13
CA LYS A 67 -9.70 -10.28 0.51
C LYS A 67 -8.39 -11.05 0.38
N MET A 68 -7.67 -10.86 -0.72
CA MET A 68 -6.38 -11.52 -0.93
C MET A 68 -5.36 -11.08 0.13
N ILE A 69 -5.36 -9.80 0.48
CA ILE A 69 -4.50 -9.27 1.52
C ILE A 69 -4.80 -9.97 2.86
N ALA A 70 -6.07 -10.10 3.21
CA ALA A 70 -6.48 -10.74 4.45
C ALA A 70 -6.14 -12.24 4.46
N GLU A 71 -6.39 -12.94 3.36
CA GLU A 71 -6.10 -14.37 3.24
C GLU A 71 -4.62 -14.67 3.39
N LYS A 72 -3.77 -13.80 2.86
CA LYS A 72 -2.31 -13.96 2.93
C LYS A 72 -1.71 -13.28 4.16
N GLN A 73 -2.56 -12.70 5.01
CA GLN A 73 -2.16 -12.01 6.24
C GLN A 73 -1.18 -10.85 5.99
N LEU A 74 -1.29 -10.21 4.83
CA LEU A 74 -0.44 -9.06 4.49
C LEU A 74 -0.88 -7.78 5.20
N ASP A 75 -2.07 -7.77 5.78
CA ASP A 75 -2.61 -6.66 6.56
C ASP A 75 -2.06 -6.61 7.98
N LYS A 76 -1.34 -7.63 8.42
CA LYS A 76 -0.79 -7.70 9.77
C LYS A 76 0.59 -7.07 9.81
N ARG A 77 0.84 -6.32 10.88
CA ARG A 77 2.15 -5.72 11.10
C ARG A 77 3.16 -6.76 11.58
N PRO A 78 4.42 -6.68 11.15
CA PRO A 78 5.46 -7.54 11.71
C PRO A 78 5.62 -7.30 13.21
N VAL A 79 5.99 -8.34 13.93
CA VAL A 79 6.27 -8.25 15.37
C VAL A 79 7.45 -7.31 15.58
N GLY A 80 7.31 -6.36 16.52
CA GLY A 80 8.36 -5.41 16.84
C GLY A 80 8.45 -4.20 15.92
N LYS A 81 7.48 -3.96 15.06
CA LYS A 81 7.48 -2.81 14.14
C LYS A 81 6.36 -1.84 14.42
#